data_9fc58f594e5d4a960c57aa4850cfd6c5
#
_entry.id   9fc58f594e5d4a960c57aa4850cfd6c5
#
_cell.length_a   1.000
_cell.length_b   1.000
_cell.length_c   1.000
_cell.angle_alpha   90.00
_cell.angle_beta   90.00
_cell.angle_gamma   90.00
#
_symmetry.space_group_name_H-M   'P 1'
#
loop_
_entity.id
_entity.type
_entity.pdbx_description
1 polymer ?
#
loop_
_entity_poly.entity_id
_entity_poly.type
_entity_poly.pdbx_seq_one_letter_code
_entity_poly.pdbx_strand_id
1 'polypeptide(L)'
;FHATEEKDGDNTRLRIKVEGQTKNNVWEPMDLGGFVEIYGNDRTIGFSNCERYFAKGTRGISGIRKIPALGPSSPNDFLTKLFAEYNAKATAEVEQNAANQAAYESAMIEGAAIIAKIVDADTANAAMPEYQNIKHALTSSKELGVLWNKKIKECGLFFDKALKKYTPKPGEAE
;
A
#
# COMPACT_ATOMS: atom_id res chain seq x y z
N PHE A 1 1.31 -28.60 -10.95
CA PHE A 1 0.85 -29.21 -9.71
C PHE A 1 -0.56 -29.78 -9.89
N HIS A 2 -0.88 -30.85 -9.19
CA HIS A 2 -2.22 -31.41 -9.14
C HIS A 2 -3.02 -30.76 -8.01
N ALA A 3 -4.36 -30.81 -8.11
CA ALA A 3 -5.24 -30.34 -7.05
C ALA A 3 -5.64 -31.53 -6.13
N THR A 4 -5.95 -31.21 -4.89
CA THR A 4 -6.56 -32.13 -3.91
C THR A 4 -7.70 -31.41 -3.21
N GLU A 5 -8.67 -32.15 -2.72
CA GLU A 5 -9.75 -31.63 -1.90
C GLU A 5 -9.27 -31.33 -0.49
N GLU A 6 -9.66 -30.18 0.04
CA GLU A 6 -9.40 -29.76 1.40
C GLU A 6 -10.68 -29.16 2.00
N LYS A 7 -11.02 -29.55 3.22
CA LYS A 7 -12.13 -28.96 3.96
C LYS A 7 -11.78 -27.55 4.41
N ASP A 8 -12.69 -26.62 4.16
CA ASP A 8 -12.61 -25.22 4.59
C ASP A 8 -13.95 -24.86 5.26
N GLY A 9 -14.05 -25.09 6.56
CA GLY A 9 -15.31 -25.07 7.29
C GLY A 9 -16.28 -26.16 6.79
N ASP A 10 -17.47 -25.74 6.39
CA ASP A 10 -18.52 -26.62 5.84
C ASP A 10 -18.34 -26.91 4.33
N ASN A 11 -17.39 -26.21 3.69
CA ASN A 11 -17.13 -26.36 2.26
C ASN A 11 -15.92 -27.25 1.99
N THR A 12 -15.92 -27.88 0.82
CA THR A 12 -14.76 -28.59 0.29
C THR A 12 -14.23 -27.84 -0.92
N ARG A 13 -12.97 -27.44 -0.86
CA ARG A 13 -12.31 -26.70 -1.94
C ARG A 13 -11.14 -27.47 -2.52
N LEU A 14 -10.87 -27.21 -3.80
CA LEU A 14 -9.67 -27.71 -4.46
C LEU A 14 -8.47 -26.83 -4.13
N ARG A 15 -7.38 -27.45 -3.76
CA ARG A 15 -6.11 -26.80 -3.40
C ARG A 15 -4.94 -27.51 -4.06
N ILE A 16 -3.80 -26.82 -4.13
CA ILE A 16 -2.54 -27.44 -4.60
C ILE A 16 -2.23 -28.70 -3.76
N LYS A 17 -1.97 -29.82 -4.45
CA LYS A 17 -1.59 -31.08 -3.80
C LYS A 17 -0.12 -31.05 -3.43
N VAL A 18 0.16 -30.55 -2.23
CA VAL A 18 1.49 -30.56 -1.60
C VAL A 18 1.30 -30.93 -0.14
N GLU A 19 2.06 -31.89 0.37
CA GLU A 19 1.89 -32.43 1.70
C GLU A 19 2.65 -31.63 2.77
N GLY A 20 2.12 -31.67 4.00
CA GLY A 20 2.77 -31.14 5.19
C GLY A 20 3.04 -29.64 5.11
N GLN A 21 4.10 -29.21 5.77
CA GLN A 21 4.50 -27.79 5.85
C GLN A 21 4.98 -27.23 4.50
N THR A 22 5.39 -28.08 3.57
CA THR A 22 5.76 -27.69 2.21
C THR A 22 4.63 -26.95 1.49
N LYS A 23 3.36 -27.26 1.82
CA LYS A 23 2.18 -26.57 1.29
C LYS A 23 2.27 -25.05 1.55
N ASN A 24 2.54 -24.66 2.77
CA ASN A 24 2.64 -23.25 3.14
C ASN A 24 3.90 -22.61 2.54
N ASN A 25 5.02 -23.33 2.53
CA ASN A 25 6.27 -22.84 1.96
C ASN A 25 6.22 -22.62 0.45
N VAL A 26 5.32 -23.31 -0.26
CA VAL A 26 5.11 -23.11 -1.70
C VAL A 26 4.05 -22.03 -1.96
N TRP A 27 2.91 -22.09 -1.25
CA TRP A 27 1.78 -21.22 -1.52
C TRP A 27 1.95 -19.79 -0.98
N GLU A 28 2.50 -19.65 0.22
CA GLU A 28 2.62 -18.34 0.88
C GLU A 28 3.48 -17.35 0.10
N PRO A 29 4.69 -17.71 -0.40
CA PRO A 29 5.55 -16.78 -1.11
C PRO A 29 5.15 -16.55 -2.58
N MET A 30 4.18 -17.31 -3.13
CA MET A 30 3.72 -17.11 -4.51
C MET A 30 2.94 -15.81 -4.65
N ASP A 31 3.25 -15.02 -5.67
CA ASP A 31 2.46 -13.85 -6.05
C ASP A 31 1.22 -14.22 -6.86
N LEU A 32 1.31 -15.25 -7.69
CA LEU A 32 0.22 -15.74 -8.54
C LEU A 32 0.03 -17.24 -8.36
N GLY A 33 -1.20 -17.65 -8.12
CA GLY A 33 -1.63 -19.04 -8.07
C GLY A 33 -2.92 -19.20 -8.87
N GLY A 34 -2.82 -19.69 -10.11
CA GLY A 34 -3.96 -19.86 -10.97
C GLY A 34 -4.52 -21.29 -10.92
N PHE A 35 -5.85 -21.41 -10.87
CA PHE A 35 -6.55 -22.68 -11.00
C PHE A 35 -7.05 -22.86 -12.44
N VAL A 36 -6.56 -23.90 -13.12
CA VAL A 36 -6.92 -24.19 -14.51
C VAL A 36 -8.11 -25.15 -14.55
N GLU A 37 -9.13 -24.76 -15.30
CA GLU A 37 -10.32 -25.58 -15.57
C GLU A 37 -10.47 -25.82 -17.08
N ILE A 38 -11.03 -26.98 -17.41
CA ILE A 38 -11.30 -27.38 -18.79
C ILE A 38 -12.77 -27.76 -18.89
N TYR A 39 -13.50 -27.03 -19.76
CA TYR A 39 -14.89 -27.32 -20.10
C TYR A 39 -14.98 -27.57 -21.61
N GLY A 40 -15.12 -28.84 -21.99
CA GLY A 40 -15.05 -29.20 -23.40
C GLY A 40 -13.72 -28.83 -24.02
N ASN A 41 -13.74 -27.92 -24.98
CA ASN A 41 -12.53 -27.40 -25.65
C ASN A 41 -12.02 -26.07 -25.05
N ASP A 42 -12.77 -25.49 -24.14
CA ASP A 42 -12.37 -24.22 -23.50
C ASP A 42 -11.52 -24.47 -22.27
N ARG A 43 -10.41 -23.73 -22.17
CA ARG A 43 -9.53 -23.71 -21.02
C ARG A 43 -9.56 -22.33 -20.39
N THR A 44 -9.72 -22.31 -19.08
CA THR A 44 -9.71 -21.07 -18.29
C THR A 44 -8.73 -21.19 -17.13
N ILE A 45 -8.27 -20.06 -16.64
CA ILE A 45 -7.48 -19.97 -15.41
C ILE A 45 -8.09 -18.90 -14.51
N GLY A 46 -8.40 -19.30 -13.28
CA GLY A 46 -8.92 -18.38 -12.25
C GLY A 46 -7.83 -17.94 -11.28
N PHE A 47 -7.75 -16.64 -11.01
CA PHE A 47 -6.80 -16.02 -10.08
C PHE A 47 -7.47 -15.47 -8.81
N SER A 48 -8.76 -15.70 -8.63
CA SER A 48 -9.48 -15.29 -7.41
C SER A 48 -10.01 -16.50 -6.69
N ASN A 49 -9.93 -16.46 -5.36
CA ASN A 49 -10.57 -17.49 -4.52
C ASN A 49 -12.07 -17.54 -4.79
N CYS A 50 -12.62 -18.74 -4.81
CA CYS A 50 -14.05 -18.98 -4.90
C CYS A 50 -14.44 -20.18 -4.02
N GLU A 51 -15.73 -20.55 -4.01
CA GLU A 51 -16.24 -21.68 -3.22
C GLU A 51 -15.66 -23.02 -3.66
N ARG A 52 -15.18 -23.13 -4.90
CA ARG A 52 -14.70 -24.40 -5.49
C ARG A 52 -13.19 -24.60 -5.37
N TYR A 53 -12.40 -23.54 -5.38
CA TYR A 53 -10.94 -23.65 -5.36
C TYR A 53 -10.25 -22.46 -4.72
N PHE A 54 -9.02 -22.71 -4.26
CA PHE A 54 -8.10 -21.67 -3.85
C PHE A 54 -7.30 -21.18 -5.06
N ALA A 55 -7.25 -19.85 -5.20
CA ALA A 55 -6.41 -19.18 -6.17
C ALA A 55 -5.82 -17.91 -5.55
N LYS A 56 -4.79 -17.36 -6.15
CA LYS A 56 -4.11 -16.18 -5.65
C LYS A 56 -3.78 -15.26 -6.81
N GLY A 57 -4.34 -14.07 -6.79
CA GLY A 57 -4.00 -12.99 -7.70
C GLY A 57 -3.46 -11.80 -6.95
N THR A 58 -2.59 -11.05 -7.57
CA THR A 58 -2.00 -9.83 -7.01
C THR A 58 -1.84 -8.76 -8.08
N ARG A 59 -1.54 -7.54 -7.70
CA ARG A 59 -1.32 -6.40 -8.60
C ARG A 59 -2.43 -6.24 -9.65
N GLY A 60 -3.70 -6.46 -9.23
CA GLY A 60 -4.87 -6.37 -10.11
C GLY A 60 -5.03 -7.51 -11.12
N ILE A 61 -4.20 -8.56 -11.04
CA ILE A 61 -4.46 -9.81 -11.76
C ILE A 61 -5.45 -10.60 -10.92
N SER A 62 -6.68 -10.76 -11.44
CA SER A 62 -7.78 -11.39 -10.73
C SER A 62 -8.80 -11.97 -11.72
N GLY A 63 -9.81 -12.66 -11.18
CA GLY A 63 -10.91 -13.22 -11.97
C GLY A 63 -10.52 -14.41 -12.81
N ILE A 64 -11.36 -14.72 -13.79
CA ILE A 64 -11.19 -15.86 -14.70
C ILE A 64 -10.73 -15.34 -16.06
N ARG A 65 -9.70 -15.96 -16.63
CA ARG A 65 -9.16 -15.64 -17.95
C ARG A 65 -9.21 -16.86 -18.85
N LYS A 66 -9.57 -16.65 -20.12
CA LYS A 66 -9.55 -17.72 -21.14
C LYS A 66 -8.09 -17.96 -21.58
N ILE A 67 -7.69 -19.21 -21.57
CA ILE A 67 -6.42 -19.65 -22.15
C ILE A 67 -6.67 -19.95 -23.64
N PRO A 68 -5.98 -19.30 -24.60
CA PRO A 68 -6.17 -19.56 -26.02
C PRO A 68 -5.90 -21.02 -26.38
N ALA A 69 -6.65 -21.52 -27.33
CA ALA A 69 -6.39 -22.84 -27.90
C ALA A 69 -5.02 -22.85 -28.62
N LEU A 70 -4.27 -23.92 -28.46
CA LEU A 70 -3.04 -24.15 -29.20
C LEU A 70 -3.36 -24.56 -30.64
N GLY A 71 -2.71 -23.93 -31.60
CA GLY A 71 -2.85 -24.25 -33.00
C GLY A 71 -1.66 -23.75 -33.82
N PRO A 72 -1.49 -24.23 -35.04
CA PRO A 72 -0.36 -23.82 -35.90
C PRO A 72 -0.33 -22.31 -36.20
N SER A 73 -1.49 -21.67 -36.21
CA SER A 73 -1.65 -20.24 -36.45
C SER A 73 -1.89 -19.39 -35.17
N SER A 74 -1.86 -20.02 -33.99
CA SER A 74 -2.10 -19.36 -32.72
C SER A 74 -0.94 -19.65 -31.76
N PRO A 75 0.06 -18.78 -31.69
CA PRO A 75 1.16 -18.96 -30.76
C PRO A 75 0.67 -18.90 -29.32
N ASN A 76 1.23 -19.77 -28.46
CA ASN A 76 0.93 -19.76 -27.04
C ASN A 76 1.72 -18.64 -26.36
N ASP A 77 1.17 -17.44 -26.38
CA ASP A 77 1.74 -16.26 -25.74
C ASP A 77 1.02 -15.83 -24.45
N PHE A 78 0.08 -16.64 -23.97
CA PHE A 78 -0.74 -16.32 -22.82
C PHE A 78 0.09 -16.00 -21.55
N LEU A 79 1.03 -16.88 -21.20
CA LEU A 79 1.90 -16.65 -20.05
C LEU A 79 2.83 -15.45 -20.26
N THR A 80 3.35 -15.27 -21.46
CA THR A 80 4.18 -14.12 -21.80
C THR A 80 3.43 -12.81 -21.58
N LYS A 81 2.18 -12.72 -22.02
CA LYS A 81 1.32 -11.55 -21.82
C LYS A 81 0.97 -11.36 -20.34
N LEU A 82 0.66 -12.45 -19.64
CA LEU A 82 0.35 -12.41 -18.22
C LEU A 82 1.53 -11.88 -17.39
N PHE A 83 2.74 -12.39 -17.65
CA PHE A 83 3.94 -11.92 -16.96
C PHE A 83 4.34 -10.49 -17.37
N ALA A 84 4.13 -10.10 -18.62
CA ALA A 84 4.32 -8.71 -19.04
C ALA A 84 3.39 -7.76 -18.29
N GLU A 85 2.10 -8.12 -18.15
CA GLU A 85 1.13 -7.35 -17.35
C GLU A 85 1.56 -7.28 -15.88
N TYR A 86 1.96 -8.40 -15.28
CA TYR A 86 2.44 -8.45 -13.90
C TYR A 86 3.65 -7.55 -13.69
N ASN A 87 4.67 -7.65 -14.57
CA ASN A 87 5.88 -6.87 -14.46
C ASN A 87 5.63 -5.36 -14.63
N ALA A 88 4.77 -4.97 -15.58
CA ALA A 88 4.41 -3.57 -15.76
C ALA A 88 3.75 -2.98 -14.50
N LYS A 89 2.86 -3.72 -13.85
CA LYS A 89 2.22 -3.29 -12.60
C LYS A 89 3.20 -3.28 -11.43
N ALA A 90 4.12 -4.25 -11.35
CA ALA A 90 5.16 -4.27 -10.33
C ALA A 90 6.10 -3.06 -10.45
N THR A 91 6.51 -2.70 -11.68
CA THR A 91 7.33 -1.52 -11.94
C THR A 91 6.61 -0.23 -11.54
N ALA A 92 5.35 -0.08 -11.95
CA ALA A 92 4.55 1.10 -11.60
C ALA A 92 4.35 1.24 -10.07
N GLU A 93 4.21 0.15 -9.34
CA GLU A 93 4.12 0.15 -7.87
C GLU A 93 5.44 0.61 -7.23
N VAL A 94 6.58 0.14 -7.74
CA VAL A 94 7.91 0.56 -7.26
C VAL A 94 8.13 2.06 -7.51
N GLU A 95 7.80 2.55 -8.71
CA GLU A 95 7.90 3.97 -9.06
C GLU A 95 7.00 4.84 -8.18
N GLN A 96 5.77 4.40 -7.93
CA GLN A 96 4.84 5.13 -7.05
C GLN A 96 5.34 5.16 -5.61
N ASN A 97 5.88 4.05 -5.11
CA ASN A 97 6.44 3.99 -3.76
C ASN A 97 7.67 4.89 -3.63
N ALA A 98 8.55 4.93 -4.62
CA ALA A 98 9.70 5.83 -4.64
C ALA A 98 9.26 7.31 -4.66
N ALA A 99 8.25 7.66 -5.46
CA ALA A 99 7.68 9.01 -5.50
C ALA A 99 7.05 9.42 -4.15
N ASN A 100 6.29 8.51 -3.52
CA ASN A 100 5.70 8.75 -2.20
C ASN A 100 6.77 8.95 -1.13
N GLN A 101 7.85 8.17 -1.18
CA GLN A 101 8.97 8.29 -0.24
C GLN A 101 9.70 9.63 -0.41
N ALA A 102 9.99 10.04 -1.64
CA ALA A 102 10.61 11.34 -1.93
C ALA A 102 9.73 12.52 -1.47
N ALA A 103 8.42 12.42 -1.69
CA ALA A 103 7.47 13.42 -1.21
C ALA A 103 7.40 13.49 0.33
N TYR A 104 7.47 12.33 1.00
CA TYR A 104 7.56 12.26 2.46
C TYR A 104 8.83 12.94 2.99
N GLU A 105 9.99 12.62 2.43
CA GLU A 105 11.28 13.20 2.84
C GLU A 105 11.29 14.72 2.63
N SER A 106 10.79 15.20 1.49
CA SER A 106 10.66 16.63 1.22
C SER A 106 9.76 17.33 2.25
N ALA A 107 8.59 16.75 2.56
CA ALA A 107 7.68 17.30 3.56
C ALA A 107 8.32 17.35 4.96
N MET A 108 9.07 16.31 5.34
CA MET A 108 9.75 16.24 6.64
C MET A 108 10.85 17.30 6.76
N ILE A 109 11.66 17.48 5.71
CA ILE A 109 12.72 18.51 5.67
C ILE A 109 12.10 19.91 5.76
N GLU A 110 11.10 20.21 4.92
CA GLU A 110 10.42 21.50 4.89
C GLU A 110 9.76 21.81 6.25
N GLY A 111 8.99 20.86 6.77
CA GLY A 111 8.30 21.01 8.04
C GLY A 111 9.26 21.18 9.23
N ALA A 112 10.34 20.43 9.27
CA ALA A 112 11.36 20.57 10.30
C ALA A 112 12.03 21.96 10.25
N ALA A 113 12.32 22.47 9.04
CA ALA A 113 12.89 23.81 8.86
C ALA A 113 11.94 24.91 9.31
N ILE A 114 10.63 24.78 9.05
CA ILE A 114 9.61 25.73 9.51
C ILE A 114 9.51 25.69 11.04
N ILE A 115 9.43 24.49 11.64
CA ILE A 115 9.32 24.29 13.10
C ILE A 115 10.55 24.83 13.83
N ALA A 116 11.74 24.69 13.26
CA ALA A 116 12.99 25.18 13.86
C ALA A 116 13.02 26.71 14.04
N LYS A 117 12.29 27.48 13.21
CA LYS A 117 12.19 28.94 13.29
C LYS A 117 11.34 29.44 14.46
N ILE A 118 10.56 28.57 15.09
CA ILE A 118 9.67 28.93 16.19
C ILE A 118 10.48 29.14 17.46
N VAL A 119 10.47 30.34 18.00
CA VAL A 119 11.11 30.72 19.26
C VAL A 119 10.15 31.43 20.23
N ASP A 120 9.08 32.05 19.70
CA ASP A 120 8.09 32.83 20.46
C ASP A 120 6.71 32.76 19.77
N ALA A 121 5.74 33.50 20.33
CA ALA A 121 4.38 33.53 19.80
C ALA A 121 4.28 34.15 18.39
N ASP A 122 5.09 35.19 18.11
CA ASP A 122 5.04 35.87 16.84
C ASP A 122 5.59 34.98 15.73
N THR A 123 6.71 34.32 15.96
CA THR A 123 7.31 33.37 15.02
C THR A 123 6.45 32.13 14.83
N ALA A 124 5.75 31.63 15.89
CA ALA A 124 4.82 30.53 15.77
C ALA A 124 3.61 30.90 14.89
N ASN A 125 3.07 32.10 15.07
CA ASN A 125 1.95 32.60 14.27
C ASN A 125 2.35 32.86 12.81
N ALA A 126 3.56 33.34 12.56
CA ALA A 126 4.10 33.52 11.22
C ALA A 126 4.36 32.21 10.50
N ALA A 127 4.84 31.19 11.23
CA ALA A 127 5.14 29.87 10.69
C ALA A 127 3.86 29.04 10.37
N MET A 128 2.73 29.32 11.02
CA MET A 128 1.51 28.51 10.89
C MET A 128 0.98 28.42 9.44
N PRO A 129 0.87 29.50 8.64
CA PRO A 129 0.44 29.43 7.25
C PRO A 129 1.41 28.62 6.39
N GLU A 130 2.73 28.77 6.58
CA GLU A 130 3.75 28.01 5.85
C GLU A 130 3.60 26.52 6.15
N TYR A 131 3.45 26.16 7.43
CA TYR A 131 3.25 24.79 7.88
C TYR A 131 1.97 24.16 7.30
N GLN A 132 0.86 24.91 7.24
CA GLN A 132 -0.40 24.42 6.68
C GLN A 132 -0.35 24.17 5.17
N ASN A 133 0.57 24.80 4.46
CA ASN A 133 0.74 24.65 3.02
C ASN A 133 1.65 23.47 2.63
N ILE A 134 2.27 22.79 3.59
CA ILE A 134 3.12 21.62 3.32
C ILE A 134 2.31 20.52 2.62
N LYS A 135 2.84 20.03 1.51
CA LYS A 135 2.26 18.88 0.80
C LYS A 135 2.69 17.59 1.49
N HIS A 136 1.83 17.10 2.35
CA HIS A 136 2.09 15.87 3.10
C HIS A 136 1.99 14.61 2.24
N ALA A 137 2.85 13.64 2.55
CA ALA A 137 2.81 12.29 2.02
C ALA A 137 3.04 11.28 3.14
N LEU A 138 2.49 10.07 3.01
CA LEU A 138 2.60 9.01 3.99
C LEU A 138 2.22 9.48 5.41
N THR A 139 3.12 9.30 6.37
CA THR A 139 2.91 9.66 7.78
C THR A 139 3.39 11.06 8.16
N SER A 140 3.93 11.84 7.21
CA SER A 140 4.58 13.14 7.48
C SER A 140 3.68 14.14 8.23
N SER A 141 2.39 14.20 7.92
CA SER A 141 1.45 15.07 8.61
C SER A 141 1.36 14.76 10.12
N LYS A 142 1.28 13.47 10.46
CA LYS A 142 1.21 13.03 11.85
C LYS A 142 2.51 13.30 12.58
N GLU A 143 3.63 12.98 11.98
CA GLU A 143 4.96 13.12 12.58
C GLU A 143 5.32 14.59 12.78
N LEU A 144 5.13 15.43 11.77
CA LEU A 144 5.33 16.87 11.89
C LEU A 144 4.38 17.52 12.90
N GLY A 145 3.13 17.04 13.02
CA GLY A 145 2.21 17.48 14.05
C GLY A 145 2.72 17.20 15.46
N VAL A 146 3.37 16.06 15.68
CA VAL A 146 4.02 15.74 16.97
C VAL A 146 5.18 16.70 17.24
N LEU A 147 6.05 16.93 16.25
CA LEU A 147 7.17 17.86 16.36
C LEU A 147 6.73 19.30 16.61
N TRP A 148 5.71 19.76 15.89
CA TRP A 148 5.10 21.07 16.09
C TRP A 148 4.61 21.25 17.53
N ASN A 149 3.77 20.32 18.01
CA ASN A 149 3.23 20.38 19.35
C ASN A 149 4.32 20.33 20.43
N LYS A 150 5.39 19.56 20.20
CA LYS A 150 6.55 19.53 21.09
C LYS A 150 7.21 20.89 21.15
N LYS A 151 7.50 21.49 20.00
CA LYS A 151 8.14 22.82 19.90
C LYS A 151 7.32 23.94 20.54
N ILE A 152 6.00 23.94 20.30
CA ILE A 152 5.06 24.89 20.95
C ILE A 152 5.12 24.80 22.47
N LYS A 153 5.17 23.57 23.02
CA LYS A 153 5.29 23.36 24.47
C LYS A 153 6.66 23.80 25.00
N GLU A 154 7.74 23.53 24.28
CA GLU A 154 9.11 23.99 24.66
C GLU A 154 9.23 25.49 24.72
N CYS A 155 8.51 26.22 23.83
CA CYS A 155 8.46 27.68 23.84
C CYS A 155 7.43 28.25 24.85
N GLY A 156 6.82 27.45 25.71
CA GLY A 156 5.80 27.93 26.68
C GLY A 156 4.54 28.49 26.03
N LEU A 157 4.19 28.04 24.82
CA LEU A 157 3.07 28.58 24.06
C LEU A 157 1.85 27.68 24.16
N PHE A 158 0.65 28.26 23.96
CA PHE A 158 -0.59 27.55 23.74
C PHE A 158 -1.41 28.20 22.62
N PHE A 159 -2.29 27.42 21.99
CA PHE A 159 -3.17 27.94 20.95
C PHE A 159 -4.45 28.50 21.54
N ASP A 160 -4.65 29.80 21.48
CA ASP A 160 -5.89 30.46 21.87
C ASP A 160 -6.94 30.32 20.75
N LYS A 161 -7.99 29.56 21.04
CA LYS A 161 -9.07 29.29 20.09
C LYS A 161 -9.92 30.52 19.76
N ALA A 162 -10.03 31.48 20.70
CA ALA A 162 -10.81 32.70 20.51
C ALA A 162 -10.07 33.67 19.57
N LEU A 163 -8.76 33.83 19.78
CA LEU A 163 -7.91 34.66 18.96
C LEU A 163 -7.40 33.94 17.68
N LYS A 164 -7.55 32.63 17.61
CA LYS A 164 -6.99 31.76 16.57
C LYS A 164 -5.48 31.95 16.38
N LYS A 165 -4.76 32.15 17.47
CA LYS A 165 -3.31 32.45 17.50
C LYS A 165 -2.63 31.73 18.66
N TYR A 166 -1.31 31.53 18.52
CA TYR A 166 -0.46 31.12 19.63
C TYR A 166 -0.16 32.32 20.53
N THR A 167 -0.25 32.09 21.84
CA THR A 167 0.06 33.08 22.88
C THR A 167 0.88 32.42 23.99
N PRO A 168 1.66 33.20 24.78
CA PRO A 168 2.33 32.66 25.96
C PRO A 168 1.33 32.11 26.97
N LYS A 169 1.69 31.05 27.67
CA LYS A 169 0.85 30.52 28.74
C LYS A 169 0.64 31.55 29.84
N PRO A 170 -0.60 31.72 30.34
CA PRO A 170 -0.86 32.58 31.48
C PRO A 170 -0.09 32.06 32.70
N GLY A 171 0.83 32.89 33.23
CA GLY A 171 1.58 32.59 34.46
C GLY A 171 3.10 32.33 34.30
N GLU A 172 3.66 32.39 33.08
CA GLU A 172 5.12 32.29 32.86
C GLU A 172 5.71 33.63 32.32
N ALA A 173 5.08 34.76 32.61
CA ALA A 173 5.63 36.06 32.35
C ALA A 173 6.34 36.58 33.63
N GLU A 174 7.64 36.31 33.71
CA GLU A 174 8.59 37.17 34.46
C GLU A 174 9.67 37.65 33.51
#